data_216a955a9d6bb4e9c37196104c849893
#
_entry.id   216a955a9d6bb4e9c37196104c849893
#
_cell.length_a   1.000
_cell.length_b   1.000
_cell.length_c   1.000
_cell.angle_alpha   90.00
_cell.angle_beta   90.00
_cell.angle_gamma   90.00
#
_symmetry.space_group_name_H-M   'P 1'
#
loop_
_entity.id
_entity.type
_entity.pdbx_description
1 polymer ?
#
loop_
_entity_poly.entity_id
_entity_poly.type
_entity_poly.pdbx_seq_one_letter_code
_entity_poly.pdbx_strand_id
1 'polypeptide(L)'
;MTVNQGKVLVTGASGYIALHCILELLNNGYEVKGSLRDLKRENEVRKSLGTEFNNNNLEFCKLDLLNDEGWDYAASDCDYLFHIASPCFVEEPKDENELITPALEGTLRALKAAHKSKIKKVVLTSSMGAIAYGHNKSYCNTNDWTDTSKDVGAYIKSKTIAEKAAWDFVYNQADESFSMTTIHPGMVFGPLLSNDIEGISASLITKMITGKFPALPDIYFTVVDVRDVAKLHVQSLTNHHSDHKRIIATSQKGIPFLEISEILRELGFNKSPKSLVPTPVINSLAMFNRDMKSTSSMIKRGRYGADISETISIFDWEPIPFKKTLEDMTSSLKTILN
;
A
#
# COMPACT_ATOMS: atom_id res chain seq x y z
N MET A 1 21.53 -23.43 10.62
CA MET A 1 21.92 -22.01 10.70
C MET A 1 21.35 -21.37 9.46
N THR A 2 20.34 -20.53 9.61
CA THR A 2 19.81 -19.71 8.50
C THR A 2 20.91 -18.75 8.09
N VAL A 3 21.28 -18.76 6.81
CA VAL A 3 22.22 -17.80 6.23
C VAL A 3 21.60 -16.42 6.40
N ASN A 4 22.32 -15.48 7.02
CA ASN A 4 21.86 -14.10 7.13
C ASN A 4 21.76 -13.50 5.73
N GLN A 5 20.54 -13.13 5.30
CA GLN A 5 20.25 -12.56 3.97
C GLN A 5 20.54 -11.05 3.91
N GLY A 6 20.89 -10.43 5.04
CA GLY A 6 21.10 -9.00 5.19
C GLY A 6 20.02 -8.32 6.03
N LYS A 7 20.21 -7.03 6.29
CA LYS A 7 19.35 -6.21 7.14
C LYS A 7 18.52 -5.24 6.32
N VAL A 8 17.22 -5.18 6.61
CA VAL A 8 16.26 -4.32 5.88
C VAL A 8 15.69 -3.26 6.81
N LEU A 9 15.86 -2.00 6.48
CA LEU A 9 15.11 -0.90 7.09
C LEU A 9 13.69 -0.88 6.50
N VAL A 10 12.67 -1.03 7.35
CA VAL A 10 11.25 -0.97 6.94
C VAL A 10 10.62 0.26 7.57
N THR A 11 10.21 1.24 6.75
CA THR A 11 9.57 2.44 7.27
C THR A 11 8.08 2.21 7.58
N GLY A 12 7.60 2.78 8.70
CA GLY A 12 6.20 2.67 9.09
C GLY A 12 5.78 1.28 9.57
N ALA A 13 6.61 0.66 10.40
CA ALA A 13 6.52 -0.75 10.83
C ALA A 13 5.17 -1.16 11.44
N SER A 14 4.36 -0.23 11.95
CA SER A 14 3.02 -0.52 12.48
C SER A 14 1.91 -0.51 11.41
N GLY A 15 2.23 -0.17 10.17
CA GLY A 15 1.26 -0.11 9.07
C GLY A 15 0.88 -1.50 8.54
N TYR A 16 -0.32 -1.61 7.97
CA TYR A 16 -0.90 -2.87 7.49
C TYR A 16 0.02 -3.63 6.52
N ILE A 17 0.50 -2.96 5.45
CA ILE A 17 1.42 -3.57 4.48
C ILE A 17 2.77 -3.85 5.13
N ALA A 18 3.28 -2.92 5.96
CA ALA A 18 4.58 -3.05 6.59
C ALA A 18 4.67 -4.25 7.54
N LEU A 19 3.62 -4.54 8.31
CA LEU A 19 3.54 -5.72 9.17
C LEU A 19 3.72 -7.02 8.36
N HIS A 20 3.03 -7.14 7.22
CA HIS A 20 3.17 -8.31 6.36
C HIS A 20 4.54 -8.39 5.68
N CYS A 21 5.12 -7.25 5.29
CA CYS A 21 6.49 -7.22 4.75
C CYS A 21 7.52 -7.63 5.82
N ILE A 22 7.39 -7.17 7.06
CA ILE A 22 8.25 -7.56 8.17
C ILE A 22 8.12 -9.07 8.42
N LEU A 23 6.90 -9.59 8.49
CA LEU A 23 6.64 -11.02 8.66
C LEU A 23 7.30 -11.85 7.55
N GLU A 24 7.14 -11.44 6.30
CA GLU A 24 7.71 -12.12 5.14
C GLU A 24 9.26 -12.05 5.14
N LEU A 25 9.85 -10.90 5.50
CA LEU A 25 11.31 -10.75 5.65
C LEU A 25 11.88 -11.68 6.70
N LEU A 26 11.28 -11.72 7.90
CA LEU A 26 11.71 -12.58 9.01
C LEU A 26 11.61 -14.06 8.64
N ASN A 27 10.53 -14.47 7.94
CA ASN A 27 10.35 -15.84 7.44
C ASN A 27 11.42 -16.23 6.41
N ASN A 28 11.94 -15.26 5.65
CA ASN A 28 13.00 -15.47 4.66
C ASN A 28 14.43 -15.27 5.23
N GLY A 29 14.59 -15.10 6.54
CA GLY A 29 15.90 -15.06 7.21
C GLY A 29 16.61 -13.70 7.15
N TYR A 30 15.90 -12.61 6.85
CA TYR A 30 16.42 -11.24 6.96
C TYR A 30 16.37 -10.75 8.40
N GLU A 31 17.30 -9.86 8.74
CA GLU A 31 17.17 -8.98 9.90
C GLU A 31 16.36 -7.75 9.53
N VAL A 32 15.54 -7.27 10.44
CA VAL A 32 14.64 -6.12 10.18
C VAL A 32 14.84 -5.02 11.21
N LYS A 33 15.00 -3.79 10.72
CA LYS A 33 14.91 -2.56 11.51
C LYS A 33 13.63 -1.84 11.13
N GLY A 34 12.60 -1.93 11.98
CA GLY A 34 11.31 -1.28 11.78
C GLY A 34 11.31 0.17 12.28
N SER A 35 10.84 1.13 11.50
CA SER A 35 10.69 2.49 12.01
C SER A 35 9.28 2.78 12.54
N LEU A 36 9.24 3.51 13.65
CA LEU A 36 8.03 3.98 14.32
C LEU A 36 8.14 5.48 14.61
N ARG A 37 7.04 6.22 14.55
CA ARG A 37 7.00 7.62 15.04
C ARG A 37 7.07 7.68 16.56
N ASP A 38 6.44 6.70 17.23
CA ASP A 38 6.47 6.54 18.70
C ASP A 38 6.92 5.11 19.03
N LEU A 39 8.10 4.99 19.64
CA LEU A 39 8.67 3.70 20.04
C LEU A 39 7.85 2.98 21.13
N LYS A 40 6.93 3.65 21.80
CA LYS A 40 5.98 3.00 22.73
C LYS A 40 5.11 1.94 22.03
N ARG A 41 4.96 2.02 20.71
CA ARG A 41 4.22 1.04 19.90
C ARG A 41 5.02 -0.22 19.55
N GLU A 42 6.28 -0.32 19.95
CA GLU A 42 7.12 -1.49 19.67
C GLU A 42 6.47 -2.80 20.12
N ASN A 43 5.99 -2.85 21.35
CA ASN A 43 5.34 -4.06 21.89
C ASN A 43 4.06 -4.44 21.13
N GLU A 44 3.31 -3.47 20.64
CA GLU A 44 2.13 -3.69 19.78
C GLU A 44 2.53 -4.37 18.48
N VAL A 45 3.58 -3.87 17.81
CA VAL A 45 4.08 -4.44 16.55
C VAL A 45 4.61 -5.85 16.77
N ARG A 46 5.41 -6.08 17.82
CA ARG A 46 5.91 -7.44 18.16
C ARG A 46 4.77 -8.41 18.40
N LYS A 47 3.75 -8.00 19.14
CA LYS A 47 2.56 -8.82 19.40
C LYS A 47 1.81 -9.16 18.11
N SER A 48 1.72 -8.22 17.19
CA SER A 48 1.06 -8.40 15.88
C SER A 48 1.77 -9.41 15.00
N LEU A 49 3.08 -9.54 15.12
CA LEU A 49 3.90 -10.48 14.35
C LEU A 49 3.92 -11.90 14.94
N GLY A 50 3.40 -12.09 16.16
CA GLY A 50 3.41 -13.38 16.87
C GLY A 50 4.67 -13.61 17.69
N THR A 51 4.63 -14.64 18.56
CA THR A 51 5.73 -14.98 19.50
C THR A 51 6.82 -15.83 18.86
N GLU A 52 6.65 -16.26 17.61
CA GLU A 52 7.51 -17.23 16.94
C GLU A 52 8.86 -16.64 16.49
N PHE A 53 8.93 -15.31 16.37
CA PHE A 53 10.14 -14.65 15.89
C PHE A 53 11.08 -14.33 17.04
N ASN A 54 12.31 -14.82 16.90
CA ASN A 54 13.39 -14.51 17.84
C ASN A 54 13.60 -12.99 17.87
N ASN A 55 13.51 -12.38 19.04
CA ASN A 55 13.68 -10.94 19.25
C ASN A 55 15.00 -10.37 18.70
N ASN A 56 15.96 -11.23 18.37
CA ASN A 56 17.26 -10.82 17.86
C ASN A 56 17.25 -10.35 16.39
N ASN A 57 16.24 -10.71 15.61
CA ASN A 57 16.18 -10.38 14.18
C ASN A 57 15.23 -9.18 13.89
N LEU A 58 14.64 -8.58 14.92
CA LEU A 58 13.76 -7.43 14.78
C LEU A 58 14.12 -6.35 15.80
N GLU A 59 14.53 -5.21 15.34
CA GLU A 59 14.77 -4.00 16.15
C GLU A 59 13.94 -2.83 15.64
N PHE A 60 13.84 -1.78 16.45
CA PHE A 60 13.06 -0.59 16.11
C PHE A 60 13.88 0.69 16.24
N CYS A 61 13.55 1.66 15.39
CA CYS A 61 14.08 3.02 15.45
C CYS A 61 12.97 4.05 15.32
N LYS A 62 13.25 5.27 15.77
CA LYS A 62 12.30 6.38 15.64
C LYS A 62 12.57 7.12 14.33
N LEU A 63 11.57 7.23 13.46
CA LEU A 63 11.59 8.08 12.27
C LEU A 63 10.27 8.80 12.09
N ASP A 64 10.34 10.03 11.59
CA ASP A 64 9.20 10.81 11.15
C ASP A 64 9.43 11.30 9.72
N LEU A 65 8.39 11.20 8.87
CA LEU A 65 8.46 11.63 7.47
C LEU A 65 8.70 13.15 7.33
N LEU A 66 8.35 13.92 8.36
CA LEU A 66 8.49 15.38 8.39
C LEU A 66 9.73 15.87 9.16
N ASN A 67 10.56 14.97 9.70
CA ASN A 67 11.74 15.31 10.46
C ASN A 67 12.99 14.67 9.82
N ASP A 68 14.09 15.42 9.71
CA ASP A 68 15.36 14.93 9.17
C ASP A 68 16.13 14.03 10.17
N GLU A 69 15.79 14.10 11.45
CA GLU A 69 16.49 13.38 12.51
C GLU A 69 16.31 11.87 12.40
N GLY A 70 17.41 11.14 12.59
CA GLY A 70 17.43 9.68 12.73
C GLY A 70 17.57 8.89 11.44
N TRP A 71 17.32 9.47 10.26
CA TRP A 71 17.34 8.74 8.99
C TRP A 71 18.70 8.12 8.65
N ASP A 72 19.78 8.90 8.78
CA ASP A 72 21.12 8.41 8.52
C ASP A 72 21.51 7.28 9.47
N TYR A 73 21.20 7.44 10.76
CA TYR A 73 21.44 6.39 11.75
C TYR A 73 20.62 5.13 11.46
N ALA A 74 19.35 5.28 11.12
CA ALA A 74 18.48 4.15 10.81
C ALA A 74 18.97 3.33 9.62
N ALA A 75 19.51 3.99 8.59
CA ALA A 75 19.98 3.34 7.37
C ALA A 75 21.42 2.80 7.45
N SER A 76 22.26 3.27 8.42
CA SER A 76 23.73 3.09 8.41
C SER A 76 24.22 1.65 8.47
N ASP A 77 23.43 0.73 9.02
CA ASP A 77 23.77 -0.70 9.19
C ASP A 77 22.80 -1.61 8.42
N CYS A 78 22.05 -1.05 7.45
CA CYS A 78 21.11 -1.78 6.64
C CYS A 78 21.63 -2.01 5.21
N ASP A 79 21.37 -3.18 4.66
CA ASP A 79 21.68 -3.53 3.27
C ASP A 79 20.60 -3.04 2.30
N TYR A 80 19.35 -2.98 2.77
CA TYR A 80 18.15 -2.71 1.97
C TYR A 80 17.20 -1.76 2.67
N LEU A 81 16.33 -1.10 1.88
CA LEU A 81 15.28 -0.24 2.39
C LEU A 81 13.94 -0.58 1.76
N PHE A 82 12.92 -0.84 2.60
CA PHE A 82 11.51 -0.81 2.22
C PHE A 82 10.91 0.52 2.68
N HIS A 83 10.65 1.42 1.73
CA HIS A 83 9.95 2.66 2.04
C HIS A 83 8.45 2.47 1.83
N ILE A 84 7.76 2.07 2.91
CA ILE A 84 6.32 1.77 2.92
C ILE A 84 5.53 2.92 3.55
N ALA A 85 6.13 3.62 4.51
CA ALA A 85 5.49 4.73 5.21
C ALA A 85 5.01 5.81 4.25
N SER A 86 3.75 6.14 4.33
CA SER A 86 3.13 7.26 3.63
C SER A 86 1.88 7.67 4.39
N PRO A 87 1.52 8.96 4.46
CA PRO A 87 0.25 9.35 5.05
C PRO A 87 -0.90 8.77 4.23
N CYS A 88 -1.91 8.27 4.91
CA CYS A 88 -3.10 7.71 4.30
C CYS A 88 -4.29 8.02 5.21
N PHE A 89 -5.21 8.86 4.76
CA PHE A 89 -6.41 9.22 5.49
C PHE A 89 -7.64 8.57 4.84
N VAL A 90 -8.62 8.21 5.65
CA VAL A 90 -9.89 7.66 5.16
C VAL A 90 -10.74 8.76 4.53
N GLU A 91 -10.64 9.99 5.05
CA GLU A 91 -11.37 11.17 4.58
C GLU A 91 -10.43 12.11 3.80
N GLU A 92 -10.98 12.83 2.82
CA GLU A 92 -10.23 13.85 2.08
C GLU A 92 -9.83 15.01 3.01
N PRO A 93 -8.52 15.36 3.10
CA PRO A 93 -8.07 16.43 3.95
C PRO A 93 -8.58 17.80 3.48
N LYS A 94 -8.57 18.79 4.36
CA LYS A 94 -8.92 20.17 4.02
C LYS A 94 -7.88 20.81 3.11
N ASP A 95 -6.60 20.52 3.37
CA ASP A 95 -5.46 20.93 2.56
C ASP A 95 -4.77 19.67 2.01
N GLU A 96 -4.64 19.56 0.68
CA GLU A 96 -3.97 18.42 0.04
C GLU A 96 -2.50 18.28 0.47
N ASN A 97 -1.86 19.36 0.94
CA ASN A 97 -0.49 19.33 1.46
C ASN A 97 -0.34 18.52 2.75
N GLU A 98 -1.42 18.27 3.48
CA GLU A 98 -1.41 17.35 4.64
C GLU A 98 -1.01 15.92 4.23
N LEU A 99 -1.23 15.54 2.97
CA LEU A 99 -0.80 14.27 2.39
C LEU A 99 0.41 14.41 1.48
N ILE A 100 0.46 15.45 0.64
CA ILE A 100 1.52 15.63 -0.38
C ILE A 100 2.87 15.87 0.30
N THR A 101 2.95 16.81 1.24
CA THR A 101 4.23 17.19 1.86
C THR A 101 4.90 16.01 2.57
N PRO A 102 4.26 15.29 3.50
CA PRO A 102 4.92 14.18 4.17
C PRO A 102 5.21 13.00 3.22
N ALA A 103 4.40 12.77 2.17
CA ALA A 103 4.69 11.74 1.18
C ALA A 103 5.94 12.07 0.36
N LEU A 104 6.03 13.29 -0.16
CA LEU A 104 7.16 13.77 -0.97
C LEU A 104 8.44 13.85 -0.13
N GLU A 105 8.41 14.62 0.96
CA GLU A 105 9.58 14.86 1.78
C GLU A 105 10.09 13.62 2.48
N GLY A 106 9.17 12.78 2.99
CA GLY A 106 9.53 11.50 3.60
C GLY A 106 10.20 10.56 2.61
N THR A 107 9.71 10.49 1.36
CA THR A 107 10.34 9.71 0.30
C THR A 107 11.75 10.22 0.00
N LEU A 108 11.93 11.53 -0.14
CA LEU A 108 13.26 12.11 -0.40
C LEU A 108 14.22 11.88 0.76
N ARG A 109 13.76 11.96 2.03
CA ARG A 109 14.58 11.62 3.21
C ARG A 109 15.05 10.18 3.18
N ALA A 110 14.13 9.26 2.91
CA ALA A 110 14.44 7.84 2.81
C ALA A 110 15.50 7.57 1.73
N LEU A 111 15.37 8.16 0.54
CA LEU A 111 16.31 7.98 -0.56
C LEU A 111 17.68 8.62 -0.31
N LYS A 112 17.72 9.81 0.31
CA LYS A 112 18.96 10.46 0.72
C LYS A 112 19.73 9.61 1.75
N ALA A 113 19.03 9.06 2.75
CA ALA A 113 19.63 8.17 3.73
C ALA A 113 20.13 6.87 3.09
N ALA A 114 19.37 6.29 2.16
CA ALA A 114 19.76 5.12 1.40
C ALA A 114 21.04 5.37 0.58
N HIS A 115 21.11 6.49 -0.13
CA HIS A 115 22.28 6.89 -0.90
C HIS A 115 23.52 7.07 -0.01
N LYS A 116 23.39 7.84 1.08
CA LYS A 116 24.47 8.11 2.02
C LYS A 116 25.01 6.85 2.70
N SER A 117 24.11 5.90 3.03
CA SER A 117 24.45 4.65 3.70
C SER A 117 24.85 3.53 2.74
N LYS A 118 24.88 3.80 1.42
CA LYS A 118 25.22 2.83 0.37
C LYS A 118 24.32 1.57 0.42
N ILE A 119 23.04 1.77 0.67
CA ILE A 119 22.02 0.72 0.57
C ILE A 119 22.07 0.11 -0.83
N LYS A 120 21.99 -1.21 -0.94
CA LYS A 120 22.11 -1.95 -2.21
C LYS A 120 20.83 -1.79 -3.06
N LYS A 121 19.67 -1.84 -2.40
CA LYS A 121 18.37 -1.75 -3.09
C LYS A 121 17.30 -1.09 -2.24
N VAL A 122 16.48 -0.27 -2.89
CA VAL A 122 15.28 0.36 -2.32
C VAL A 122 14.04 -0.23 -2.98
N VAL A 123 13.08 -0.67 -2.19
CA VAL A 123 11.73 -1.02 -2.66
C VAL A 123 10.75 0.02 -2.10
N LEU A 124 10.15 0.80 -2.99
CA LEU A 124 9.21 1.88 -2.65
C LEU A 124 7.77 1.40 -2.85
N THR A 125 6.95 1.49 -1.83
CA THR A 125 5.51 1.26 -1.96
C THR A 125 4.80 2.48 -2.54
N SER A 126 4.56 2.45 -3.85
CA SER A 126 3.72 3.41 -4.54
C SER A 126 2.25 2.97 -4.50
N SER A 127 1.49 3.18 -5.55
CA SER A 127 0.07 2.83 -5.66
C SER A 127 -0.38 2.80 -7.13
N MET A 128 -1.41 2.01 -7.44
CA MET A 128 -2.18 2.20 -8.68
C MET A 128 -2.71 3.63 -8.82
N GLY A 129 -2.82 4.37 -7.71
CA GLY A 129 -3.09 5.80 -7.71
C GLY A 129 -2.10 6.63 -8.51
N ALA A 130 -0.83 6.23 -8.61
CA ALA A 130 0.18 6.92 -9.42
C ALA A 130 0.13 6.59 -10.91
N ILE A 131 -0.65 5.57 -11.31
CA ILE A 131 -0.74 5.08 -12.69
C ILE A 131 -2.08 5.44 -13.34
N ALA A 132 -3.18 5.27 -12.62
CA ALA A 132 -4.46 4.96 -13.23
C ALA A 132 -5.45 6.12 -13.32
N TYR A 133 -5.14 7.35 -12.91
CA TYR A 133 -6.13 8.41 -12.78
C TYR A 133 -5.85 9.65 -13.64
N GLY A 134 -6.88 10.47 -13.86
CA GLY A 134 -6.77 11.73 -14.61
C GLY A 134 -6.71 11.57 -16.14
N HIS A 135 -6.75 10.34 -16.67
CA HIS A 135 -6.78 10.02 -18.11
C HIS A 135 -7.90 9.00 -18.42
N ASN A 136 -8.22 8.83 -19.71
CA ASN A 136 -9.35 8.01 -20.17
C ASN A 136 -8.98 6.56 -20.52
N LYS A 137 -7.80 6.08 -20.14
CA LYS A 137 -7.40 4.70 -20.44
C LYS A 137 -8.19 3.73 -19.58
N SER A 138 -8.85 2.78 -20.21
CA SER A 138 -9.56 1.68 -19.52
C SER A 138 -8.64 0.55 -19.10
N TYR A 139 -7.41 0.50 -19.63
CA TYR A 139 -6.39 -0.49 -19.30
C TYR A 139 -5.04 0.21 -19.16
N CYS A 140 -4.44 0.12 -17.98
CA CYS A 140 -3.22 0.83 -17.62
C CYS A 140 -2.02 -0.11 -17.55
N ASN A 141 -0.83 0.42 -17.80
CA ASN A 141 0.42 -0.31 -17.68
C ASN A 141 1.49 0.51 -16.94
N THR A 142 2.69 -0.04 -16.80
CA THR A 142 3.80 0.56 -16.06
C THR A 142 4.34 1.87 -16.67
N ASN A 143 4.03 2.18 -17.94
CA ASN A 143 4.42 3.44 -18.59
C ASN A 143 3.44 4.59 -18.31
N ASP A 144 2.26 4.27 -17.76
CA ASP A 144 1.24 5.28 -17.51
C ASP A 144 1.52 6.04 -16.22
N TRP A 145 1.13 7.32 -16.23
CA TRP A 145 1.16 8.19 -15.07
C TRP A 145 -0.19 8.88 -14.88
N THR A 146 -0.59 8.96 -13.65
CA THR A 146 -1.74 9.79 -13.26
C THR A 146 -1.50 11.25 -13.62
N ASP A 147 -2.50 11.88 -14.24
CA ASP A 147 -2.50 13.32 -14.54
C ASP A 147 -2.95 14.10 -13.29
N THR A 148 -1.97 14.62 -12.55
CA THR A 148 -2.20 15.39 -11.32
C THR A 148 -2.74 16.80 -11.55
N SER A 149 -2.84 17.26 -12.80
CA SER A 149 -3.53 18.52 -13.15
C SER A 149 -5.05 18.40 -13.03
N LYS A 150 -5.55 17.18 -12.98
CA LYS A 150 -6.98 16.87 -12.79
C LYS A 150 -7.33 16.74 -11.30
N ASP A 151 -8.61 16.82 -11.02
CA ASP A 151 -9.14 16.60 -9.68
C ASP A 151 -9.24 15.08 -9.40
N VAL A 152 -8.15 14.52 -8.95
CA VAL A 152 -8.00 13.06 -8.69
C VAL A 152 -7.97 12.71 -7.20
N GLY A 153 -8.06 13.70 -6.31
CA GLY A 153 -7.96 13.53 -4.86
C GLY A 153 -6.53 13.65 -4.32
N ALA A 154 -6.43 14.09 -3.07
CA ALA A 154 -5.15 14.42 -2.44
C ALA A 154 -4.22 13.20 -2.29
N TYR A 155 -4.77 12.04 -1.92
CA TYR A 155 -3.99 10.81 -1.79
C TYR A 155 -3.35 10.38 -3.12
N ILE A 156 -4.11 10.38 -4.20
CA ILE A 156 -3.63 10.01 -5.54
C ILE A 156 -2.55 10.97 -6.02
N LYS A 157 -2.75 12.28 -5.82
CA LYS A 157 -1.74 13.30 -6.10
C LYS A 157 -0.47 13.05 -5.29
N SER A 158 -0.59 12.80 -3.97
CA SER A 158 0.55 12.58 -3.08
C SER A 158 1.41 11.40 -3.52
N LYS A 159 0.79 10.27 -3.87
CA LYS A 159 1.50 9.09 -4.36
C LYS A 159 2.19 9.35 -5.70
N THR A 160 1.53 10.04 -6.62
CA THR A 160 2.10 10.36 -7.94
C THR A 160 3.29 11.30 -7.83
N ILE A 161 3.18 12.36 -7.00
CA ILE A 161 4.23 13.36 -6.82
C ILE A 161 5.45 12.72 -6.12
N ALA A 162 5.21 11.94 -5.06
CA ALA A 162 6.28 11.28 -4.33
C ALA A 162 7.04 10.27 -5.20
N GLU A 163 6.33 9.47 -6.01
CA GLU A 163 6.98 8.50 -6.90
C GLU A 163 7.78 9.18 -8.02
N LYS A 164 7.23 10.23 -8.65
CA LYS A 164 7.99 11.01 -9.66
C LYS A 164 9.26 11.58 -9.06
N ALA A 165 9.17 12.18 -7.88
CA ALA A 165 10.34 12.72 -7.19
C ALA A 165 11.35 11.63 -6.81
N ALA A 166 10.89 10.41 -6.49
CA ALA A 166 11.77 9.28 -6.23
C ALA A 166 12.56 8.88 -7.48
N TRP A 167 11.89 8.76 -8.62
CA TRP A 167 12.56 8.46 -9.89
C TRP A 167 13.50 9.58 -10.34
N ASP A 168 13.07 10.84 -10.20
CA ASP A 168 13.93 11.99 -10.49
C ASP A 168 15.18 11.99 -9.60
N PHE A 169 15.04 11.63 -8.31
CA PHE A 169 16.18 11.50 -7.41
C PHE A 169 17.16 10.42 -7.91
N VAL A 170 16.67 9.23 -8.24
CA VAL A 170 17.51 8.09 -8.69
C VAL A 170 18.21 8.41 -10.02
N TYR A 171 17.51 8.96 -11.00
CA TYR A 171 18.10 9.26 -12.31
C TYR A 171 19.05 10.46 -12.33
N ASN A 172 18.96 11.36 -11.35
CA ASN A 172 19.86 12.53 -11.26
C ASN A 172 21.09 12.29 -10.38
N GLN A 173 21.26 11.07 -9.79
CA GLN A 173 22.51 10.76 -9.10
C GLN A 173 23.64 10.52 -10.11
N ALA A 174 24.83 11.04 -9.80
CA ALA A 174 26.01 10.87 -10.64
C ALA A 174 26.60 9.44 -10.56
N ASP A 175 26.27 8.72 -9.50
CA ASP A 175 26.64 7.33 -9.26
C ASP A 175 25.39 6.47 -9.03
N GLU A 176 25.37 5.28 -9.58
CA GLU A 176 24.34 4.27 -9.32
C GLU A 176 24.56 3.66 -7.92
N SER A 177 24.18 4.41 -6.86
CA SER A 177 24.42 3.98 -5.49
C SER A 177 23.52 2.84 -5.04
N PHE A 178 22.32 2.72 -5.61
CA PHE A 178 21.36 1.62 -5.36
C PHE A 178 20.41 1.43 -6.54
N SER A 179 19.89 0.21 -6.69
CA SER A 179 18.75 -0.02 -7.57
C SER A 179 17.43 0.29 -6.86
N MET A 180 16.43 0.78 -7.58
CA MET A 180 15.09 1.03 -7.04
C MET A 180 14.03 0.24 -7.79
N THR A 181 13.11 -0.36 -7.03
CA THR A 181 11.87 -0.95 -7.55
C THR A 181 10.69 -0.26 -6.90
N THR A 182 9.67 0.13 -7.67
CA THR A 182 8.41 0.64 -7.11
C THR A 182 7.31 -0.39 -7.26
N ILE A 183 6.61 -0.70 -6.17
CA ILE A 183 5.46 -1.60 -6.17
C ILE A 183 4.19 -0.75 -6.17
N HIS A 184 3.24 -1.07 -7.08
CA HIS A 184 1.98 -0.35 -7.28
C HIS A 184 0.80 -1.23 -6.89
N PRO A 185 0.46 -1.33 -5.61
CA PRO A 185 -0.71 -2.08 -5.20
C PRO A 185 -2.00 -1.43 -5.69
N GLY A 186 -2.98 -2.27 -6.04
CA GLY A 186 -4.38 -1.88 -6.08
C GLY A 186 -4.93 -1.66 -4.67
N MET A 187 -6.23 -1.80 -4.50
CA MET A 187 -6.84 -1.82 -3.17
C MET A 187 -6.38 -3.08 -2.44
N VAL A 188 -5.67 -2.92 -1.32
CA VAL A 188 -5.03 -4.03 -0.60
C VAL A 188 -6.00 -4.61 0.42
N PHE A 189 -6.31 -5.88 0.31
CA PHE A 189 -7.12 -6.65 1.26
C PHE A 189 -6.33 -7.84 1.79
N GLY A 190 -6.85 -8.52 2.81
CA GLY A 190 -6.24 -9.73 3.37
C GLY A 190 -6.30 -9.76 4.90
N PRO A 191 -5.73 -10.77 5.54
CA PRO A 191 -5.81 -10.93 6.99
C PRO A 191 -5.15 -9.76 7.72
N LEU A 192 -5.73 -9.36 8.85
CA LEU A 192 -5.17 -8.36 9.74
C LEU A 192 -4.25 -9.04 10.75
N LEU A 193 -3.03 -8.55 10.89
CA LEU A 193 -2.08 -8.99 11.92
C LEU A 193 -2.20 -8.17 13.21
N SER A 194 -2.75 -6.96 13.13
CA SER A 194 -3.00 -6.08 14.27
C SER A 194 -4.48 -5.86 14.52
N ASN A 195 -4.82 -5.32 15.67
CA ASN A 195 -6.20 -4.90 15.99
C ASN A 195 -6.60 -3.56 15.34
N ASP A 196 -5.75 -2.99 14.50
CA ASP A 196 -6.04 -1.73 13.81
C ASP A 196 -7.02 -1.97 12.65
N ILE A 197 -8.27 -1.58 12.87
CA ILE A 197 -9.36 -1.65 11.88
C ILE A 197 -9.67 -0.27 11.25
N GLU A 198 -8.88 0.76 11.56
CA GLU A 198 -9.11 2.12 11.06
C GLU A 198 -8.52 2.33 9.67
N GLY A 199 -7.62 1.47 9.21
CA GLY A 199 -7.09 1.48 7.85
C GLY A 199 -8.20 1.39 6.80
N ILE A 200 -7.97 1.97 5.60
CA ILE A 200 -8.98 2.12 4.54
C ILE A 200 -9.72 0.81 4.24
N SER A 201 -8.99 -0.26 3.94
CA SER A 201 -9.60 -1.56 3.57
C SER A 201 -10.30 -2.21 4.74
N ALA A 202 -9.70 -2.19 5.94
CA ALA A 202 -10.29 -2.77 7.13
C ALA A 202 -11.57 -2.05 7.54
N SER A 203 -11.54 -0.72 7.56
CA SER A 203 -12.73 0.12 7.83
C SER A 203 -13.84 -0.12 6.80
N LEU A 204 -13.48 -0.22 5.51
CA LEU A 204 -14.43 -0.48 4.43
C LEU A 204 -15.16 -1.81 4.65
N ILE A 205 -14.43 -2.90 4.81
CA ILE A 205 -15.02 -4.23 5.01
C ILE A 205 -15.80 -4.29 6.33
N THR A 206 -15.27 -3.70 7.40
CA THR A 206 -15.97 -3.62 8.70
C THR A 206 -17.33 -2.91 8.56
N LYS A 207 -17.38 -1.77 7.85
CA LYS A 207 -18.63 -1.06 7.60
C LYS A 207 -19.62 -1.89 6.76
N MET A 208 -19.13 -2.65 5.78
CA MET A 208 -19.96 -3.54 4.97
C MET A 208 -20.57 -4.68 5.79
N ILE A 209 -19.74 -5.43 6.50
CA ILE A 209 -20.19 -6.62 7.27
C ILE A 209 -21.07 -6.26 8.47
N THR A 210 -20.91 -5.04 9.01
CA THR A 210 -21.76 -4.55 10.12
C THR A 210 -23.03 -3.84 9.66
N GLY A 211 -23.22 -3.65 8.34
CA GLY A 211 -24.43 -3.04 7.76
C GLY A 211 -24.49 -1.51 7.87
N LYS A 212 -23.31 -0.85 8.00
CA LYS A 212 -23.24 0.62 8.07
C LYS A 212 -23.43 1.29 6.69
N PHE A 213 -23.36 0.53 5.60
CA PHE A 213 -23.68 1.01 4.26
C PHE A 213 -25.06 0.50 3.85
N PRO A 214 -26.04 1.39 3.59
CA PRO A 214 -27.36 0.97 3.10
C PRO A 214 -27.34 0.54 1.62
N ALA A 215 -26.44 1.15 0.83
CA ALA A 215 -26.20 0.86 -0.58
C ALA A 215 -24.79 1.33 -0.96
N LEU A 216 -24.27 0.90 -2.12
CA LEU A 216 -22.90 1.17 -2.58
C LEU A 216 -22.91 2.07 -3.84
N PRO A 217 -21.88 2.90 -4.06
CA PRO A 217 -21.69 3.56 -5.35
C PRO A 217 -21.27 2.53 -6.43
N ASP A 218 -21.58 2.83 -7.70
CA ASP A 218 -21.14 2.04 -8.85
C ASP A 218 -19.69 2.38 -9.22
N ILE A 219 -18.77 1.84 -8.45
CA ILE A 219 -17.34 2.02 -8.62
C ILE A 219 -16.63 0.68 -8.75
N TYR A 220 -15.41 0.70 -9.26
CA TYR A 220 -14.59 -0.47 -9.50
C TYR A 220 -13.24 -0.32 -8.80
N PHE A 221 -12.75 -1.41 -8.21
CA PHE A 221 -11.44 -1.48 -7.60
C PHE A 221 -10.59 -2.54 -8.29
N THR A 222 -9.36 -2.23 -8.65
CA THR A 222 -8.35 -3.28 -8.82
C THR A 222 -7.83 -3.68 -7.45
N VAL A 223 -7.73 -4.98 -7.18
CA VAL A 223 -7.52 -5.52 -5.83
C VAL A 223 -6.30 -6.42 -5.76
N VAL A 224 -5.70 -6.53 -4.57
CA VAL A 224 -4.57 -7.42 -4.33
C VAL A 224 -4.58 -7.91 -2.87
N ASP A 225 -4.06 -9.11 -2.66
CA ASP A 225 -3.82 -9.63 -1.31
C ASP A 225 -2.55 -8.99 -0.71
N VAL A 226 -2.62 -8.60 0.56
CA VAL A 226 -1.49 -8.00 1.28
C VAL A 226 -0.27 -8.93 1.35
N ARG A 227 -0.48 -10.24 1.36
CA ARG A 227 0.57 -11.26 1.34
C ARG A 227 1.30 -11.29 0.00
N ASP A 228 0.58 -11.09 -1.11
CA ASP A 228 1.19 -10.94 -2.43
C ASP A 228 2.02 -9.67 -2.52
N VAL A 229 1.52 -8.56 -1.99
CA VAL A 229 2.28 -7.31 -1.90
C VAL A 229 3.58 -7.53 -1.12
N ALA A 230 3.52 -8.18 0.05
CA ALA A 230 4.70 -8.47 0.86
C ALA A 230 5.71 -9.38 0.14
N LYS A 231 5.24 -10.46 -0.51
CA LYS A 231 6.10 -11.35 -1.31
C LYS A 231 6.81 -10.60 -2.44
N LEU A 232 6.09 -9.77 -3.20
CA LEU A 232 6.69 -8.99 -4.28
C LEU A 232 7.77 -8.01 -3.77
N HIS A 233 7.57 -7.41 -2.58
CA HIS A 233 8.60 -6.58 -1.94
C HIS A 233 9.85 -7.41 -1.62
N VAL A 234 9.69 -8.56 -0.96
CA VAL A 234 10.82 -9.39 -0.53
C VAL A 234 11.55 -10.00 -1.73
N GLN A 235 10.81 -10.54 -2.71
CA GLN A 235 11.39 -11.09 -3.92
C GLN A 235 12.15 -10.04 -4.74
N SER A 236 11.72 -8.77 -4.69
CA SER A 236 12.43 -7.68 -5.35
C SER A 236 13.85 -7.48 -4.84
N LEU A 237 14.18 -7.86 -3.59
CA LEU A 237 15.52 -7.67 -3.04
C LEU A 237 16.59 -8.43 -3.80
N THR A 238 16.27 -9.62 -4.30
CA THR A 238 17.23 -10.52 -4.97
C THR A 238 16.94 -10.69 -6.46
N ASN A 239 15.78 -10.28 -6.94
CA ASN A 239 15.42 -10.40 -8.35
C ASN A 239 15.87 -9.16 -9.14
N HIS A 240 17.02 -9.26 -9.82
CA HIS A 240 17.58 -8.18 -10.64
C HIS A 240 16.73 -7.78 -11.85
N HIS A 241 15.80 -8.65 -12.30
CA HIS A 241 14.85 -8.26 -13.35
C HIS A 241 13.85 -7.21 -12.91
N SER A 242 13.73 -6.96 -11.60
CA SER A 242 12.92 -5.89 -11.03
C SER A 242 13.67 -4.57 -10.82
N ASP A 243 14.98 -4.53 -11.09
CA ASP A 243 15.80 -3.33 -10.91
C ASP A 243 15.32 -2.22 -11.85
N HIS A 244 15.13 -1.03 -11.28
CA HIS A 244 14.63 0.16 -11.98
C HIS A 244 13.27 -0.06 -12.68
N LYS A 245 12.42 -0.91 -12.09
CA LYS A 245 11.08 -1.23 -12.62
C LYS A 245 9.96 -0.70 -11.74
N ARG A 246 8.86 -0.39 -12.42
CA ARG A 246 7.55 -0.13 -11.83
C ARG A 246 6.75 -1.44 -11.90
N ILE A 247 6.40 -2.02 -10.75
CA ILE A 247 5.76 -3.33 -10.64
C ILE A 247 4.30 -3.15 -10.24
N ILE A 248 3.38 -3.54 -11.11
CA ILE A 248 1.94 -3.48 -10.83
C ILE A 248 1.51 -4.72 -10.04
N ALA A 249 1.03 -4.50 -8.83
CA ALA A 249 0.57 -5.54 -7.91
C ALA A 249 -0.95 -5.42 -7.70
N THR A 250 -1.74 -5.95 -8.65
CA THR A 250 -3.20 -5.84 -8.59
C THR A 250 -3.91 -6.88 -9.47
N SER A 251 -5.23 -6.97 -9.34
CA SER A 251 -6.03 -7.77 -10.28
C SER A 251 -5.99 -7.14 -11.68
N GLN A 252 -5.98 -8.00 -12.71
CA GLN A 252 -5.98 -7.58 -14.10
C GLN A 252 -7.23 -6.76 -14.48
N LYS A 253 -8.37 -7.10 -13.87
CA LYS A 253 -9.66 -6.42 -14.09
C LYS A 253 -10.15 -5.78 -12.82
N GLY A 254 -10.74 -4.60 -12.94
CA GLY A 254 -11.44 -3.96 -11.82
C GLY A 254 -12.67 -4.78 -11.40
N ILE A 255 -12.82 -4.98 -10.11
CA ILE A 255 -13.94 -5.68 -9.47
C ILE A 255 -15.00 -4.64 -9.09
N PRO A 256 -16.27 -4.83 -9.47
CA PRO A 256 -17.37 -3.98 -9.02
C PRO A 256 -17.47 -3.97 -7.49
N PHE A 257 -17.73 -2.82 -6.91
CA PHE A 257 -17.89 -2.73 -5.45
C PHE A 257 -19.06 -3.61 -4.94
N LEU A 258 -20.11 -3.75 -5.74
CA LEU A 258 -21.24 -4.62 -5.42
C LEU A 258 -20.83 -6.11 -5.40
N GLU A 259 -19.92 -6.55 -6.29
CA GLU A 259 -19.38 -7.92 -6.31
C GLU A 259 -18.61 -8.24 -5.02
N ILE A 260 -17.84 -7.27 -4.48
CA ILE A 260 -17.20 -7.43 -3.16
C ILE A 260 -18.27 -7.73 -2.09
N SER A 261 -19.38 -6.99 -2.14
CA SER A 261 -20.50 -7.23 -1.21
C SER A 261 -21.20 -8.57 -1.42
N GLU A 262 -21.28 -9.04 -2.65
CA GLU A 262 -21.83 -10.37 -2.98
C GLU A 262 -20.97 -11.48 -2.38
N ILE A 263 -19.65 -11.41 -2.56
CA ILE A 263 -18.72 -12.37 -1.95
C ILE A 263 -18.85 -12.34 -0.41
N LEU A 264 -18.95 -11.17 0.21
CA LEU A 264 -19.15 -11.07 1.66
C LEU A 264 -20.44 -11.74 2.13
N ARG A 265 -21.54 -11.63 1.35
CA ARG A 265 -22.80 -12.33 1.68
C ARG A 265 -22.67 -13.84 1.52
N GLU A 266 -21.97 -14.33 0.50
CA GLU A 266 -21.65 -15.76 0.35
C GLU A 266 -20.84 -16.29 1.55
N LEU A 267 -19.97 -15.47 2.15
CA LEU A 267 -19.23 -15.77 3.37
C LEU A 267 -20.07 -15.65 4.66
N GLY A 268 -21.39 -15.39 4.53
CA GLY A 268 -22.34 -15.33 5.64
C GLY A 268 -22.60 -13.96 6.25
N PHE A 269 -22.04 -12.88 5.67
CA PHE A 269 -22.25 -11.51 6.16
C PHE A 269 -23.48 -10.87 5.51
N ASN A 270 -24.68 -11.31 5.90
CA ASN A 270 -25.97 -10.93 5.31
C ASN A 270 -26.33 -9.45 5.42
N LYS A 271 -25.64 -8.67 6.28
CA LYS A 271 -25.80 -7.23 6.43
C LYS A 271 -25.09 -6.43 5.33
N SER A 272 -24.22 -7.07 4.54
CA SER A 272 -23.53 -6.41 3.42
C SER A 272 -24.53 -5.89 2.39
N PRO A 273 -24.31 -4.70 1.80
CA PRO A 273 -25.26 -4.03 0.91
C PRO A 273 -25.70 -4.89 -0.29
N LYS A 274 -26.94 -4.71 -0.73
CA LYS A 274 -27.53 -5.47 -1.86
C LYS A 274 -27.81 -4.63 -3.11
N SER A 275 -27.62 -3.32 -3.00
CA SER A 275 -28.04 -2.39 -4.06
C SER A 275 -27.03 -1.27 -4.27
N LEU A 276 -27.13 -0.64 -5.43
CA LEU A 276 -26.37 0.55 -5.77
C LEU A 276 -27.14 1.81 -5.41
N VAL A 277 -26.41 2.86 -5.01
CA VAL A 277 -26.94 4.22 -4.93
C VAL A 277 -27.06 4.76 -6.36
N PRO A 278 -28.22 5.32 -6.75
CA PRO A 278 -28.35 5.96 -8.07
C PRO A 278 -27.31 7.07 -8.27
N THR A 279 -26.59 7.04 -9.38
CA THR A 279 -25.53 8.01 -9.71
C THR A 279 -25.98 9.48 -9.60
N PRO A 280 -27.20 9.88 -10.01
CA PRO A 280 -27.67 11.26 -9.82
C PRO A 280 -27.69 11.72 -8.36
N VAL A 281 -27.95 10.82 -7.40
CA VAL A 281 -27.94 11.12 -5.96
C VAL A 281 -26.52 11.45 -5.52
N ILE A 282 -25.54 10.62 -5.90
CA ILE A 282 -24.14 10.86 -5.58
C ILE A 282 -23.65 12.17 -6.19
N ASN A 283 -23.99 12.44 -7.46
CA ASN A 283 -23.61 13.69 -8.13
C ASN A 283 -24.21 14.93 -7.45
N SER A 284 -25.43 14.84 -6.93
CA SER A 284 -26.03 15.93 -6.17
C SER A 284 -25.34 16.16 -4.83
N LEU A 285 -24.99 15.09 -4.11
CA LEU A 285 -24.26 15.19 -2.85
C LEU A 285 -22.82 15.68 -3.06
N ALA A 286 -22.19 15.36 -4.19
CA ALA A 286 -20.85 15.80 -4.57
C ALA A 286 -20.71 17.32 -4.69
N MET A 287 -21.81 18.06 -4.83
CA MET A 287 -21.80 19.54 -4.85
C MET A 287 -21.46 20.13 -3.47
N PHE A 288 -21.70 19.38 -2.39
CA PHE A 288 -21.59 19.86 -1.01
C PHE A 288 -20.63 19.05 -0.14
N ASN A 289 -20.16 17.88 -0.61
CA ASN A 289 -19.34 16.96 0.15
C ASN A 289 -18.14 16.48 -0.68
N ARG A 290 -16.92 16.63 -0.14
CA ARG A 290 -15.66 16.28 -0.84
C ARG A 290 -15.53 14.78 -1.08
N ASP A 291 -15.93 13.94 -0.14
CA ASP A 291 -15.86 12.48 -0.29
C ASP A 291 -16.81 12.00 -1.41
N MET A 292 -18.00 12.63 -1.49
CA MET A 292 -18.94 12.35 -2.58
C MET A 292 -18.43 12.86 -3.92
N LYS A 293 -17.64 13.94 -3.94
CA LYS A 293 -16.98 14.44 -5.15
C LYS A 293 -15.92 13.45 -5.65
N SER A 294 -15.10 12.93 -4.75
CA SER A 294 -14.14 11.86 -5.07
C SER A 294 -14.86 10.61 -5.58
N THR A 295 -15.92 10.17 -4.90
CA THR A 295 -16.77 9.05 -5.34
C THR A 295 -17.37 9.28 -6.74
N SER A 296 -17.89 10.48 -7.02
CA SER A 296 -18.41 10.86 -8.34
C SER A 296 -17.34 10.79 -9.43
N SER A 297 -16.09 11.18 -9.12
CA SER A 297 -14.96 11.05 -10.03
C SER A 297 -14.62 9.58 -10.31
N MET A 298 -14.66 8.71 -9.31
CA MET A 298 -14.47 7.25 -9.47
C MET A 298 -15.59 6.63 -10.34
N ILE A 299 -16.84 7.03 -10.16
CA ILE A 299 -17.96 6.58 -11.01
C ILE A 299 -17.72 7.00 -12.47
N LYS A 300 -17.34 8.25 -12.73
CA LYS A 300 -17.03 8.75 -14.08
C LYS A 300 -15.88 8.00 -14.74
N ARG A 301 -14.90 7.57 -13.95
CA ARG A 301 -13.82 6.72 -14.44
C ARG A 301 -14.36 5.39 -14.99
N GLY A 302 -15.36 4.80 -14.34
CA GLY A 302 -15.95 3.52 -14.70
C GLY A 302 -14.99 2.33 -14.51
N ARG A 303 -15.26 1.25 -15.25
CA ARG A 303 -14.44 0.02 -15.19
C ARG A 303 -13.07 0.27 -15.79
N TYR A 304 -12.04 -0.15 -15.07
CA TYR A 304 -10.66 -0.12 -15.55
C TYR A 304 -9.92 -1.40 -15.12
N GLY A 305 -8.77 -1.64 -15.72
CA GLY A 305 -7.88 -2.76 -15.40
C GLY A 305 -6.42 -2.36 -15.53
N ALA A 306 -5.53 -3.31 -15.29
CA ALA A 306 -4.10 -3.10 -15.38
C ALA A 306 -3.39 -4.28 -16.04
N ASP A 307 -2.34 -3.98 -16.79
CA ASP A 307 -1.44 -4.98 -17.35
C ASP A 307 -0.47 -5.45 -16.26
N ILE A 308 -0.65 -6.69 -15.83
CA ILE A 308 0.17 -7.36 -14.83
C ILE A 308 1.13 -8.38 -15.44
N SER A 309 1.20 -8.45 -16.76
CA SER A 309 2.00 -9.47 -17.49
C SER A 309 3.49 -9.37 -17.14
N GLU A 310 4.02 -8.15 -17.00
CA GLU A 310 5.41 -7.93 -16.61
C GLU A 310 5.66 -8.42 -15.17
N THR A 311 4.75 -8.17 -14.24
CA THR A 311 4.85 -8.67 -12.85
C THR A 311 4.84 -10.19 -12.81
N ILE A 312 3.93 -10.83 -13.55
CA ILE A 312 3.87 -12.29 -13.66
C ILE A 312 5.18 -12.84 -14.22
N SER A 313 5.69 -12.25 -15.31
CA SER A 313 6.92 -12.70 -15.96
C SER A 313 8.17 -12.56 -15.09
N ILE A 314 8.28 -11.46 -14.32
CA ILE A 314 9.45 -11.19 -13.47
C ILE A 314 9.46 -12.09 -12.23
N PHE A 315 8.29 -12.31 -11.60
CA PHE A 315 8.21 -12.93 -10.28
C PHE A 315 7.60 -14.34 -10.29
N ASP A 316 7.19 -14.86 -11.45
CA ASP A 316 6.35 -16.07 -11.53
C ASP A 316 5.14 -15.96 -10.59
N TRP A 317 4.53 -14.78 -10.62
CA TRP A 317 3.52 -14.39 -9.65
C TRP A 317 2.14 -14.97 -10.00
N GLU A 318 1.60 -15.74 -9.08
CA GLU A 318 0.22 -16.23 -9.11
C GLU A 318 -0.57 -15.52 -7.99
N PRO A 319 -1.49 -14.59 -8.33
CA PRO A 319 -2.26 -13.85 -7.34
C PRO A 319 -3.15 -14.74 -6.47
N ILE A 320 -3.18 -14.49 -5.18
CA ILE A 320 -4.13 -15.15 -4.28
C ILE A 320 -5.56 -14.81 -4.73
N PRO A 321 -6.45 -15.81 -4.91
CA PRO A 321 -7.83 -15.58 -5.34
C PRO A 321 -8.57 -14.62 -4.39
N PHE A 322 -9.23 -13.60 -4.94
CA PHE A 322 -9.81 -12.52 -4.14
C PHE A 322 -10.86 -12.99 -3.13
N LYS A 323 -11.63 -14.03 -3.45
CA LYS A 323 -12.57 -14.65 -2.49
C LYS A 323 -11.83 -15.20 -1.27
N LYS A 324 -10.67 -15.83 -1.46
CA LYS A 324 -9.80 -16.31 -0.36
C LYS A 324 -9.27 -15.16 0.47
N THR A 325 -8.85 -14.09 -0.19
CA THR A 325 -8.40 -12.84 0.45
C THR A 325 -9.47 -12.26 1.39
N LEU A 326 -10.71 -12.18 0.93
CA LEU A 326 -11.83 -11.67 1.75
C LEU A 326 -12.22 -12.64 2.87
N GLU A 327 -12.18 -13.97 2.62
CA GLU A 327 -12.40 -14.99 3.64
C GLU A 327 -11.41 -14.82 4.81
N ASP A 328 -10.10 -14.71 4.50
CA ASP A 328 -9.06 -14.57 5.51
C ASP A 328 -9.16 -13.22 6.24
N MET A 329 -9.45 -12.14 5.51
CA MET A 329 -9.68 -10.83 6.10
C MET A 329 -10.86 -10.82 7.07
N THR A 330 -11.99 -11.38 6.66
CA THR A 330 -13.18 -11.42 7.51
C THR A 330 -13.02 -12.37 8.70
N SER A 331 -12.21 -13.42 8.58
CA SER A 331 -11.85 -14.28 9.70
C SER A 331 -11.06 -13.52 10.77
N SER A 332 -10.03 -12.74 10.37
CA SER A 332 -9.28 -11.90 11.32
C SER A 332 -10.16 -10.80 11.93
N LEU A 333 -11.03 -10.15 11.15
CA LEU A 333 -11.98 -9.15 11.65
C LEU A 333 -12.97 -9.73 12.68
N LYS A 334 -13.47 -10.96 12.50
CA LYS A 334 -14.32 -11.62 13.51
C LYS A 334 -13.60 -11.77 14.84
N THR A 335 -12.32 -12.14 14.82
CA THR A 335 -11.53 -12.29 16.05
C THR A 335 -11.31 -10.96 16.77
N ILE A 336 -11.16 -9.86 16.01
CA ILE A 336 -10.92 -8.53 16.56
C ILE A 336 -12.21 -7.88 17.10
N LEU A 337 -13.36 -8.17 16.47
CA LEU A 337 -14.64 -7.54 16.79
C LEU A 337 -15.43 -8.28 17.90
N ASN A 338 -15.05 -9.52 18.24
CA ASN A 338 -15.59 -10.29 19.36
C ASN A 338 -14.82 -10.04 20.66
#